data_ccea16b5edaacb20e8cb68b6aeea80fc
#
_entry.id   ccea16b5edaacb20e8cb68b6aeea80fc
#
_cell.length_a   1.000
_cell.length_b   1.000
_cell.length_c   1.000
_cell.angle_alpha   90.00
_cell.angle_beta   90.00
_cell.angle_gamma   90.00
#
_symmetry.space_group_name_H-M   'P 1'
#
loop_
_entity.id
_entity.type
_entity.pdbx_description
1 polymer ?
#
loop_
_entity_poly.entity_id
_entity_poly.type
_entity_poly.pdbx_seq_one_letter_code
_entity_poly.pdbx_strand_id
1 'polypeptide(L)'
;LSPSSAASDVYKRQGKERGFSYRHEVQPVLDRYCVGCHSREDNSRPYLKGDKWITDWTSQISGSASTEYGGHFTRSYADLHRYVRRPGIESDMHMLTPMDVHADQTELMQLLAKGHYNVKLDSASMLRLACWIDFNAPFHGRRKDISTYDRTENSRRLRELYREMFGAPAHDMEWLPELPTGIAYEKPDRPMVNIGDTALKGWPLYDPEAKPYVAWSKPQNLQIALGNFQMTIEIAPGVELRMIKVPAGSFIMGSTRQPDEMPQTAVTIDKPFWIGQFEITNRQFRAFDPKHDSRDEHRHGYQFGRRGYSLNDDNQPAVRISWQQAMDYCNWLSEKTGLRFTLPDEAQWEWACRAGSSTPFWFGGQEADFSPYANMGDIKLKEFAACTAYKFYESVRIIENPNKYDDWIPRDTTYNDGGFVSEPVGRYIRSPWELFDMHGNVWEWTRSAYKPYPYRADDGRNDLAAAPGVKRVVRGGSWYDRPFRNTSSFRLPYRDYQKVYNVGFRVVMMEKE
;
A
#
# COMPACT_ATOMS: atom_id res chain seq x y z
N LEU A 1 18.97 -5.62 19.95
CA LEU A 1 17.89 -6.57 20.23
C LEU A 1 16.82 -6.36 19.15
N SER A 2 16.49 -7.39 18.39
CA SER A 2 15.38 -7.28 17.43
C SER A 2 14.08 -7.04 18.20
N PRO A 3 13.15 -6.22 17.71
CA PRO A 3 11.87 -5.99 18.36
C PRO A 3 11.07 -7.27 18.66
N SER A 4 11.21 -8.31 17.84
CA SER A 4 10.57 -9.61 18.08
C SER A 4 11.08 -10.32 19.34
N SER A 5 12.38 -10.20 19.65
CA SER A 5 12.94 -10.76 20.91
C SER A 5 12.50 -9.94 22.12
N ALA A 6 12.36 -8.63 21.97
CA ALA A 6 11.86 -7.76 23.03
C ALA A 6 10.38 -8.04 23.36
N ALA A 7 9.56 -8.25 22.35
CA ALA A 7 8.15 -8.62 22.53
C ALA A 7 8.02 -9.96 23.29
N SER A 8 8.78 -10.97 22.92
CA SER A 8 8.82 -12.26 23.62
C SER A 8 9.29 -12.13 25.08
N ASP A 9 10.29 -11.30 25.34
CA ASP A 9 10.84 -11.12 26.70
C ASP A 9 9.89 -10.35 27.63
N VAL A 10 9.16 -9.38 27.10
CA VAL A 10 8.12 -8.67 27.87
C VAL A 10 6.98 -9.61 28.25
N TYR A 11 6.59 -10.48 27.35
CA TYR A 11 5.55 -11.47 27.60
C TYR A 11 5.97 -12.49 28.68
N LYS A 12 7.21 -12.95 28.65
CA LYS A 12 7.78 -13.87 29.65
C LYS A 12 7.89 -13.25 31.05
N ARG A 13 8.05 -11.93 31.13
CA ARG A 13 8.16 -11.21 32.42
C ARG A 13 6.79 -10.94 33.09
N GLN A 14 5.67 -11.13 32.39
CA GLN A 14 4.33 -10.79 32.88
C GLN A 14 3.56 -11.95 33.53
N GLY A 15 4.22 -13.05 33.86
CA GLY A 15 3.59 -14.18 34.58
C GLY A 15 3.33 -15.39 33.70
N LYS A 16 2.18 -16.06 33.86
CA LYS A 16 1.82 -17.27 33.12
C LYS A 16 1.70 -16.99 31.63
N GLU A 17 2.27 -17.87 30.82
CA GLU A 17 2.09 -17.85 29.37
C GLU A 17 0.59 -17.90 29.01
N ARG A 18 0.16 -17.02 28.15
CA ARG A 18 -1.24 -16.87 27.73
C ARG A 18 -1.35 -16.26 26.35
N GLY A 19 -2.52 -16.36 25.75
CA GLY A 19 -2.79 -15.71 24.49
C GLY A 19 -2.83 -14.19 24.60
N PHE A 20 -2.43 -13.52 23.53
CA PHE A 20 -2.55 -12.06 23.42
C PHE A 20 -3.95 -11.70 22.93
N SER A 21 -4.71 -10.95 23.71
CA SER A 21 -6.05 -10.51 23.35
C SER A 21 -6.10 -8.99 23.23
N TYR A 22 -6.66 -8.50 22.11
CA TYR A 22 -6.89 -7.07 21.90
C TYR A 22 -7.63 -6.42 23.07
N ARG A 23 -8.69 -7.07 23.55
CA ARG A 23 -9.53 -6.53 24.63
C ARG A 23 -8.80 -6.42 25.97
N HIS A 24 -7.82 -7.27 26.22
CA HIS A 24 -7.05 -7.27 27.48
C HIS A 24 -5.81 -6.41 27.41
N GLU A 25 -5.20 -6.27 26.23
CA GLU A 25 -3.89 -5.62 26.11
C GLU A 25 -3.96 -4.27 25.40
N VAL A 26 -4.74 -4.18 24.32
CA VAL A 26 -4.77 -2.98 23.46
C VAL A 26 -5.90 -2.04 23.88
N GLN A 27 -7.11 -2.56 24.08
CA GLN A 27 -8.25 -1.72 24.46
C GLN A 27 -7.97 -0.87 25.71
N PRO A 28 -7.34 -1.39 26.77
CA PRO A 28 -6.97 -0.58 27.94
C PRO A 28 -6.05 0.60 27.62
N VAL A 29 -5.15 0.45 26.65
CA VAL A 29 -4.31 1.56 26.18
C VAL A 29 -5.15 2.62 25.47
N LEU A 30 -6.08 2.19 24.63
CA LEU A 30 -6.96 3.11 23.92
C LEU A 30 -7.91 3.84 24.90
N ASP A 31 -8.46 3.14 25.88
CA ASP A 31 -9.33 3.73 26.90
C ASP A 31 -8.59 4.81 27.70
N ARG A 32 -7.33 4.57 27.98
CA ARG A 32 -6.49 5.53 28.72
C ARG A 32 -6.08 6.74 27.92
N TYR A 33 -5.69 6.59 26.66
CA TYR A 33 -5.03 7.66 25.91
C TYR A 33 -5.82 8.21 24.71
N CYS A 34 -6.77 7.45 24.17
CA CYS A 34 -7.34 7.76 22.85
C CYS A 34 -8.85 8.09 22.91
N VAL A 35 -9.60 7.41 23.77
CA VAL A 35 -11.07 7.43 23.78
C VAL A 35 -11.64 8.83 23.99
N GLY A 36 -10.95 9.73 24.71
CA GLY A 36 -11.43 11.09 24.92
C GLY A 36 -11.66 11.88 23.64
N CYS A 37 -10.87 11.60 22.59
CA CYS A 37 -11.03 12.21 21.28
C CYS A 37 -11.71 11.29 20.25
N HIS A 38 -11.64 9.97 20.46
CA HIS A 38 -12.04 8.94 19.51
C HIS A 38 -13.28 8.15 19.98
N SER A 39 -14.27 8.84 20.53
CA SER A 39 -15.54 8.27 20.97
C SER A 39 -16.78 8.77 20.21
N ARG A 40 -16.61 9.62 19.19
CA ARG A 40 -17.71 10.13 18.38
C ARG A 40 -18.06 9.17 17.25
N GLU A 41 -19.36 9.06 16.97
CA GLU A 41 -19.89 8.13 15.96
C GLU A 41 -20.05 8.74 14.56
N ASP A 42 -19.59 9.97 14.37
CA ASP A 42 -19.78 10.75 13.15
C ASP A 42 -18.88 10.33 11.96
N ASN A 43 -18.11 9.26 12.12
CA ASN A 43 -17.15 8.74 11.15
C ASN A 43 -16.04 9.73 10.69
N SER A 44 -15.96 10.92 11.30
CA SER A 44 -14.90 11.90 10.99
C SER A 44 -13.51 11.43 11.44
N ARG A 45 -13.49 10.47 12.36
CA ARG A 45 -12.28 9.87 12.92
C ARG A 45 -12.56 8.45 13.40
N PRO A 46 -11.53 7.61 13.62
CA PRO A 46 -11.69 6.26 14.15
C PRO A 46 -12.47 6.26 15.47
N TYR A 47 -13.37 5.31 15.62
CA TYR A 47 -14.08 5.08 16.89
C TYR A 47 -13.31 4.05 17.71
N LEU A 48 -12.68 4.46 18.80
CA LEU A 48 -11.77 3.61 19.56
C LEU A 48 -12.31 3.14 20.92
N LYS A 49 -13.57 3.43 21.25
CA LYS A 49 -14.22 2.90 22.44
C LYS A 49 -14.67 1.45 22.23
N GLY A 50 -14.36 0.58 23.17
CA GLY A 50 -14.54 -0.88 23.05
C GLY A 50 -15.96 -1.40 23.35
N ASP A 51 -16.99 -0.55 23.30
CA ASP A 51 -18.37 -0.85 23.69
C ASP A 51 -19.29 -1.30 22.55
N LYS A 52 -18.84 -1.18 21.29
CA LYS A 52 -19.64 -1.55 20.11
C LYS A 52 -19.07 -2.73 19.39
N TRP A 53 -19.95 -3.68 19.08
CA TRP A 53 -19.62 -4.89 18.35
C TRP A 53 -20.03 -4.79 16.90
N ILE A 54 -19.26 -5.42 16.04
CA ILE A 54 -19.53 -5.61 14.62
C ILE A 54 -19.69 -7.12 14.42
N THR A 55 -20.83 -7.53 13.90
CA THR A 55 -21.17 -8.94 13.74
C THR A 55 -21.00 -9.45 12.33
N ASP A 56 -20.80 -8.56 11.38
CA ASP A 56 -20.82 -8.82 9.96
C ASP A 56 -19.51 -8.45 9.22
N TRP A 57 -18.44 -8.22 9.99
CA TRP A 57 -17.11 -7.95 9.42
C TRP A 57 -16.37 -9.23 9.08
N THR A 58 -16.98 -10.14 8.45
CA THR A 58 -16.28 -11.29 7.90
C THR A 58 -16.50 -11.34 6.42
N SER A 59 -15.44 -11.58 5.70
CA SER A 59 -15.52 -12.10 4.36
C SER A 59 -16.30 -13.41 4.43
N GLN A 60 -17.57 -13.35 4.19
CA GLN A 60 -18.42 -14.52 4.32
C GLN A 60 -18.22 -15.44 3.15
N ILE A 61 -17.28 -16.31 3.30
CA ILE A 61 -17.05 -17.40 2.38
C ILE A 61 -18.31 -18.25 2.18
N SER A 62 -19.22 -18.26 3.14
CA SER A 62 -20.39 -19.15 3.12
C SER A 62 -21.75 -18.44 3.13
N GLY A 63 -21.81 -17.13 3.16
CA GLY A 63 -23.08 -16.37 3.20
C GLY A 63 -23.86 -16.49 4.51
N SER A 64 -23.30 -17.11 5.52
CA SER A 64 -23.73 -17.00 6.89
C SER A 64 -22.65 -16.25 7.64
N ALA A 65 -23.04 -15.16 8.33
CA ALA A 65 -22.24 -14.61 9.40
C ALA A 65 -22.14 -15.71 10.46
N SER A 66 -21.25 -16.65 10.26
CA SER A 66 -21.14 -17.72 11.19
C SER A 66 -20.36 -17.19 12.38
N THR A 67 -21.10 -16.92 13.43
CA THR A 67 -20.58 -16.77 14.78
C THR A 67 -19.66 -17.93 15.18
N GLU A 68 -19.75 -19.04 14.47
CA GLU A 68 -18.93 -20.24 14.64
C GLU A 68 -17.46 -20.04 14.31
N TYR A 69 -17.09 -19.07 13.47
CA TYR A 69 -15.71 -18.87 12.99
C TYR A 69 -15.13 -17.49 13.29
N GLY A 70 -15.59 -16.84 14.36
CA GLY A 70 -14.88 -15.69 14.90
C GLY A 70 -15.21 -14.33 14.29
N GLY A 71 -16.41 -14.16 13.75
CA GLY A 71 -16.86 -12.90 13.15
C GLY A 71 -17.22 -11.77 14.12
N HIS A 72 -16.99 -11.91 15.41
CA HIS A 72 -17.31 -10.88 16.40
C HIS A 72 -16.08 -10.04 16.75
N PHE A 73 -16.06 -8.80 16.27
CA PHE A 73 -15.02 -7.84 16.58
C PHE A 73 -15.62 -6.57 17.17
N THR A 74 -14.85 -5.81 17.92
CA THR A 74 -15.28 -4.47 18.32
C THR A 74 -15.05 -3.47 17.18
N ARG A 75 -15.88 -2.42 17.13
CA ARG A 75 -15.66 -1.31 16.20
C ARG A 75 -14.30 -0.67 16.43
N SER A 76 -13.83 -0.56 17.66
CA SER A 76 -12.50 -0.03 17.98
C SER A 76 -11.37 -0.82 17.32
N TYR A 77 -11.48 -2.15 17.31
CA TYR A 77 -10.52 -3.00 16.63
C TYR A 77 -10.52 -2.77 15.12
N ALA A 78 -11.69 -2.78 14.51
CA ALA A 78 -11.83 -2.60 13.06
C ALA A 78 -11.34 -1.21 12.60
N ASP A 79 -11.67 -0.16 13.34
CA ASP A 79 -11.25 1.20 13.03
C ASP A 79 -9.74 1.38 13.26
N LEU A 80 -9.16 0.81 14.32
CA LEU A 80 -7.72 0.87 14.59
C LEU A 80 -6.92 0.05 13.59
N HIS A 81 -7.44 -1.11 13.20
CA HIS A 81 -6.77 -2.04 12.29
C HIS A 81 -6.38 -1.43 10.94
N ARG A 82 -7.08 -0.40 10.48
CA ARG A 82 -6.78 0.33 9.24
C ARG A 82 -5.43 1.04 9.27
N TYR A 83 -4.93 1.36 10.45
CA TYR A 83 -3.65 2.04 10.65
C TYR A 83 -2.50 1.06 10.90
N VAL A 84 -2.77 -0.23 10.81
CA VAL A 84 -1.78 -1.28 10.97
C VAL A 84 -1.39 -1.81 9.60
N ARG A 85 -0.13 -1.60 9.21
CA ARG A 85 0.39 -2.17 7.97
C ARG A 85 0.49 -3.69 8.12
N ARG A 86 -0.23 -4.39 7.28
CA ARG A 86 -0.28 -5.84 7.26
C ARG A 86 -0.20 -6.33 5.82
N PRO A 87 0.23 -7.60 5.61
CA PRO A 87 0.01 -8.24 4.34
C PRO A 87 -1.50 -8.26 4.07
N GLY A 88 -1.92 -7.37 3.22
CA GLY A 88 -3.30 -7.30 2.77
C GLY A 88 -3.42 -7.97 1.42
N ILE A 89 -4.63 -7.94 0.93
CA ILE A 89 -4.97 -8.43 -0.37
C ILE A 89 -4.20 -7.73 -1.51
N GLU A 90 -3.79 -6.49 -1.29
CA GLU A 90 -2.97 -5.70 -2.22
C GLU A 90 -1.47 -6.00 -2.09
N SER A 91 -1.09 -6.94 -1.22
CA SER A 91 0.31 -7.31 -1.02
C SER A 91 0.62 -8.62 -1.73
N ASP A 92 1.71 -8.67 -2.46
CA ASP A 92 2.26 -9.94 -2.91
C ASP A 92 2.96 -10.62 -1.73
N MET A 93 2.26 -11.56 -1.08
CA MET A 93 2.76 -12.24 0.11
C MET A 93 4.06 -13.01 -0.12
N HIS A 94 4.35 -13.41 -1.37
CA HIS A 94 5.60 -14.07 -1.72
C HIS A 94 6.79 -13.11 -1.77
N MET A 95 6.52 -11.82 -1.79
CA MET A 95 7.51 -10.77 -1.96
C MET A 95 7.82 -10.01 -0.67
N LEU A 96 7.15 -10.35 0.43
CA LEU A 96 7.41 -9.72 1.71
C LEU A 96 8.79 -10.14 2.24
N THR A 97 9.55 -9.15 2.63
CA THR A 97 10.82 -9.38 3.32
C THR A 97 10.60 -9.39 4.84
N PRO A 98 11.47 -10.05 5.60
CA PRO A 98 11.43 -9.92 7.04
C PRO A 98 11.34 -8.45 7.48
N MET A 99 10.46 -8.14 8.41
CA MET A 99 10.20 -6.81 8.97
C MET A 99 9.40 -5.83 8.09
N ASP A 100 8.96 -6.18 6.88
CA ASP A 100 8.17 -5.25 6.05
C ASP A 100 6.81 -4.88 6.67
N VAL A 101 6.28 -5.73 7.56
CA VAL A 101 5.03 -5.48 8.29
C VAL A 101 5.23 -5.32 9.79
N HIS A 102 6.43 -4.99 10.19
CA HIS A 102 6.81 -4.75 11.58
C HIS A 102 6.13 -3.51 12.15
N ALA A 103 5.96 -3.47 13.47
CA ALA A 103 5.26 -2.37 14.14
C ALA A 103 5.79 -0.98 13.77
N ASP A 104 7.11 -0.82 13.65
CA ASP A 104 7.75 0.45 13.31
C ASP A 104 7.45 0.95 11.87
N GLN A 105 6.95 0.05 11.00
CA GLN A 105 6.55 0.39 9.65
C GLN A 105 5.06 0.76 9.55
N THR A 106 4.32 0.66 10.65
CA THR A 106 2.88 0.95 10.64
C THR A 106 2.58 2.43 10.85
N GLU A 107 1.53 2.90 10.19
CA GLU A 107 1.05 4.27 10.35
C GLU A 107 0.74 4.61 11.81
N LEU A 108 0.09 3.71 12.54
CA LEU A 108 -0.23 3.89 13.96
C LEU A 108 1.01 4.21 14.78
N MET A 109 2.05 3.39 14.70
CA MET A 109 3.25 3.57 15.50
C MET A 109 4.03 4.80 15.07
N GLN A 110 4.06 5.08 13.78
CA GLN A 110 4.69 6.28 13.24
C GLN A 110 3.97 7.55 13.69
N LEU A 111 2.63 7.55 13.65
CA LEU A 111 1.80 8.66 14.11
C LEU A 111 2.04 8.96 15.61
N LEU A 112 2.07 7.92 16.44
CA LEU A 112 2.33 8.07 17.88
C LEU A 112 3.75 8.54 18.17
N ALA A 113 4.74 8.07 17.42
CA ALA A 113 6.13 8.49 17.57
C ALA A 113 6.35 9.95 17.17
N LYS A 114 5.65 10.43 16.14
CA LYS A 114 5.68 11.83 15.69
C LYS A 114 5.01 12.80 16.68
N GLY A 115 4.10 12.30 17.50
CA GLY A 115 3.29 13.10 18.40
C GLY A 115 1.92 13.44 17.81
N HIS A 116 0.91 12.70 18.21
CA HIS A 116 -0.47 12.87 17.81
C HIS A 116 -1.21 13.70 18.86
N TYR A 117 -1.53 14.96 18.55
CA TYR A 117 -2.25 15.89 19.43
C TYR A 117 -1.73 15.92 20.88
N ASN A 118 -0.41 15.86 21.03
CA ASN A 118 0.29 15.84 22.31
C ASN A 118 0.00 14.62 23.22
N VAL A 119 -0.56 13.57 22.65
CA VAL A 119 -0.75 12.29 23.36
C VAL A 119 0.61 11.62 23.55
N LYS A 120 0.95 11.29 24.78
CA LYS A 120 2.21 10.60 25.14
C LYS A 120 1.88 9.31 25.87
N LEU A 121 2.12 8.20 25.22
CA LEU A 121 1.98 6.88 25.83
C LEU A 121 3.22 6.57 26.69
N ASP A 122 2.98 5.87 27.80
CA ASP A 122 4.07 5.26 28.53
C ASP A 122 4.75 4.14 27.74
N SER A 123 5.98 3.77 28.13
CA SER A 123 6.76 2.75 27.41
C SER A 123 6.08 1.38 27.39
N ALA A 124 5.34 1.02 28.43
CA ALA A 124 4.63 -0.25 28.49
C ALA A 124 3.42 -0.27 27.52
N SER A 125 2.70 0.84 27.39
CA SER A 125 1.61 1.01 26.45
C SER A 125 2.09 0.99 24.99
N MET A 126 3.19 1.70 24.69
CA MET A 126 3.81 1.65 23.37
C MET A 126 4.25 0.23 23.02
N LEU A 127 4.83 -0.47 23.96
CA LEU A 127 5.28 -1.85 23.74
C LEU A 127 4.11 -2.81 23.51
N ARG A 128 2.97 -2.63 24.21
CA ARG A 128 1.77 -3.45 23.98
C ARG A 128 1.22 -3.28 22.58
N LEU A 129 1.19 -2.05 22.08
CA LEU A 129 0.76 -1.79 20.69
C LEU A 129 1.74 -2.42 19.69
N ALA A 130 3.04 -2.28 19.91
CA ALA A 130 4.05 -2.90 19.06
C ALA A 130 3.93 -4.44 19.06
N CYS A 131 3.80 -5.06 20.24
CA CYS A 131 3.59 -6.50 20.36
C CYS A 131 2.31 -6.95 19.65
N TRP A 132 1.22 -6.20 19.78
CA TRP A 132 -0.02 -6.49 19.08
C TRP A 132 0.16 -6.55 17.57
N ILE A 133 0.84 -5.56 17.02
CA ILE A 133 1.11 -5.47 15.58
C ILE A 133 2.03 -6.63 15.14
N ASP A 134 3.12 -6.86 15.86
CA ASP A 134 4.11 -7.89 15.52
C ASP A 134 3.54 -9.31 15.67
N PHE A 135 2.53 -9.51 16.50
CA PHE A 135 1.75 -10.75 16.57
C PHE A 135 0.66 -10.86 15.51
N ASN A 136 0.71 -10.02 14.49
CA ASN A 136 -0.27 -9.98 13.41
C ASN A 136 -1.66 -9.50 13.86
N ALA A 137 -1.70 -8.56 14.79
CA ALA A 137 -2.88 -7.87 15.31
C ALA A 137 -4.04 -8.80 15.72
N PRO A 138 -3.84 -9.79 16.61
CA PRO A 138 -4.89 -10.70 17.01
C PRO A 138 -5.99 -9.97 17.80
N PHE A 139 -7.25 -10.33 17.56
CA PHE A 139 -8.36 -9.87 18.40
C PHE A 139 -8.61 -10.81 19.58
N HIS A 140 -8.66 -12.11 19.29
CA HIS A 140 -8.93 -13.16 20.26
C HIS A 140 -7.62 -13.67 20.86
N GLY A 141 -7.60 -13.86 22.16
CA GLY A 141 -6.46 -14.43 22.86
C GLY A 141 -6.55 -15.93 23.09
N ARG A 142 -7.69 -16.54 22.79
CA ARG A 142 -7.96 -17.95 23.05
C ARG A 142 -8.67 -18.59 21.87
N ARG A 143 -8.37 -19.86 21.65
CA ARG A 143 -9.04 -20.63 20.61
C ARG A 143 -10.53 -20.85 20.89
N LYS A 144 -10.91 -20.99 22.17
CA LYS A 144 -12.31 -21.13 22.59
C LYS A 144 -13.18 -19.92 22.26
N ASP A 145 -12.59 -18.76 22.01
CA ASP A 145 -13.32 -17.55 21.61
C ASP A 145 -13.71 -17.55 20.12
N ILE A 146 -13.12 -18.45 19.31
CA ILE A 146 -13.28 -18.51 17.85
C ILE A 146 -13.63 -19.90 17.32
N SER A 147 -13.71 -20.92 18.17
CA SER A 147 -13.95 -22.31 17.75
C SER A 147 -15.02 -22.96 18.61
N THR A 148 -15.67 -23.98 18.04
CA THR A 148 -16.65 -24.76 18.78
C THR A 148 -16.01 -25.47 19.98
N TYR A 149 -16.84 -25.71 21.01
CA TYR A 149 -16.42 -26.38 22.24
C TYR A 149 -15.70 -27.72 21.96
N ASP A 150 -16.26 -28.58 21.12
CA ASP A 150 -15.71 -29.90 20.83
C ASP A 150 -14.30 -29.86 20.25
N ARG A 151 -14.06 -28.94 19.32
CA ARG A 151 -12.73 -28.75 18.72
C ARG A 151 -11.73 -28.19 19.73
N THR A 152 -12.17 -27.28 20.57
CA THR A 152 -11.32 -26.68 21.60
C THR A 152 -10.97 -27.71 22.66
N GLU A 153 -11.92 -28.49 23.13
CA GLU A 153 -11.72 -29.51 24.16
C GLU A 153 -10.80 -30.65 23.67
N ASN A 154 -11.00 -31.10 22.44
CA ASN A 154 -10.08 -32.10 21.85
C ASN A 154 -8.65 -31.55 21.73
N SER A 155 -8.49 -30.30 21.34
CA SER A 155 -7.16 -29.64 21.28
C SER A 155 -6.54 -29.49 22.67
N ARG A 156 -7.34 -29.23 23.70
CA ARG A 156 -6.89 -29.17 25.10
C ARG A 156 -6.39 -30.53 25.56
N ARG A 157 -7.16 -31.60 25.32
CA ARG A 157 -6.79 -32.97 25.66
C ARG A 157 -5.50 -33.42 24.95
N LEU A 158 -5.35 -33.10 23.68
CA LEU A 158 -4.10 -33.40 22.95
C LEU A 158 -2.91 -32.65 23.52
N ARG A 159 -3.07 -31.40 23.89
CA ARG A 159 -1.99 -30.62 24.54
C ARG A 159 -1.61 -31.21 25.90
N GLU A 160 -2.58 -31.65 26.71
CA GLU A 160 -2.30 -32.34 27.97
C GLU A 160 -1.51 -33.61 27.75
N LEU A 161 -1.89 -34.43 26.78
CA LEU A 161 -1.16 -35.63 26.40
C LEU A 161 0.27 -35.32 25.96
N TYR A 162 0.47 -34.36 25.08
CA TYR A 162 1.81 -33.96 24.65
C TYR A 162 2.64 -33.36 25.79
N ARG A 163 2.01 -32.66 26.73
CA ARG A 163 2.69 -32.17 27.93
C ARG A 163 3.23 -33.33 28.77
N GLU A 164 2.45 -34.37 28.94
CA GLU A 164 2.88 -35.56 29.69
C GLU A 164 4.03 -36.28 28.96
N MET A 165 3.97 -36.36 27.64
CA MET A 165 4.98 -37.04 26.83
C MET A 165 6.30 -36.27 26.69
N PHE A 166 6.24 -34.93 26.56
CA PHE A 166 7.38 -34.10 26.13
C PHE A 166 7.76 -33.01 27.11
N GLY A 167 7.04 -32.86 28.20
CA GLY A 167 7.22 -31.78 29.18
C GLY A 167 6.86 -30.41 28.62
N ALA A 168 5.80 -29.81 29.13
CA ALA A 168 5.34 -28.47 28.77
C ALA A 168 4.82 -27.74 30.00
N PRO A 169 4.56 -26.42 29.92
CA PRO A 169 4.01 -25.69 31.06
C PRO A 169 2.73 -26.31 31.60
N ALA A 170 2.63 -26.39 32.92
CA ALA A 170 1.52 -27.07 33.61
C ALA A 170 0.25 -26.19 33.75
N HIS A 171 0.18 -25.04 33.10
CA HIS A 171 -0.96 -24.12 33.19
C HIS A 171 -1.83 -24.18 31.93
N ASP A 172 -3.09 -23.78 32.08
CA ASP A 172 -4.03 -23.70 30.97
C ASP A 172 -3.67 -22.51 30.06
N MET A 173 -3.26 -22.80 28.82
CA MET A 173 -2.93 -21.81 27.80
C MET A 173 -4.15 -21.05 27.30
N GLU A 174 -5.35 -21.53 27.57
CA GLU A 174 -6.62 -20.86 27.26
C GLU A 174 -7.05 -19.90 28.39
N TRP A 175 -6.23 -19.74 29.44
CA TRP A 175 -6.51 -18.82 30.51
C TRP A 175 -6.26 -17.37 30.07
N LEU A 176 -7.16 -16.47 30.39
CA LEU A 176 -6.99 -15.02 30.31
C LEU A 176 -7.41 -14.39 31.63
N PRO A 177 -6.80 -13.30 32.08
CA PRO A 177 -7.23 -12.55 33.25
C PRO A 177 -8.63 -11.97 33.04
N GLU A 178 -9.23 -11.44 34.08
CA GLU A 178 -10.43 -10.62 33.94
C GLU A 178 -10.16 -9.38 33.07
N LEU A 179 -11.20 -8.93 32.35
CA LEU A 179 -11.07 -7.73 31.54
C LEU A 179 -10.82 -6.52 32.45
N PRO A 180 -9.81 -5.70 32.17
CA PRO A 180 -9.62 -4.45 32.86
C PRO A 180 -10.86 -3.56 32.73
N THR A 181 -11.34 -3.01 33.82
CA THR A 181 -12.49 -2.10 33.87
C THR A 181 -12.13 -0.81 34.61
N GLY A 182 -12.90 0.25 34.39
CA GLY A 182 -12.72 1.51 35.11
C GLY A 182 -11.45 2.27 34.80
N ILE A 183 -10.91 2.10 33.61
CA ILE A 183 -9.69 2.80 33.18
C ILE A 183 -10.02 4.28 32.98
N ALA A 184 -9.33 5.14 33.75
CA ALA A 184 -9.48 6.59 33.62
C ALA A 184 -8.79 7.11 32.37
N TYR A 185 -9.49 7.95 31.62
CA TYR A 185 -8.90 8.65 30.47
C TYR A 185 -7.88 9.68 30.96
N GLU A 186 -6.68 9.60 30.41
CA GLU A 186 -5.59 10.53 30.63
C GLU A 186 -5.65 11.64 29.57
N LYS A 187 -6.22 12.78 29.96
CA LYS A 187 -6.34 13.91 29.04
C LYS A 187 -4.97 14.53 28.80
N PRO A 188 -4.57 14.75 27.52
CA PRO A 188 -3.33 15.48 27.23
C PRO A 188 -3.35 16.90 27.82
N ASP A 189 -2.22 17.35 28.36
CA ASP A 189 -2.11 18.65 29.02
C ASP A 189 -2.47 19.83 28.11
N ARG A 190 -2.28 19.70 26.83
CA ARG A 190 -2.73 20.63 25.81
C ARG A 190 -3.13 19.88 24.55
N PRO A 191 -4.39 20.00 24.09
CA PRO A 191 -4.75 19.56 22.76
C PRO A 191 -4.06 20.49 21.75
N MET A 192 -2.90 20.10 21.29
CA MET A 192 -2.17 20.80 20.26
C MET A 192 -2.67 20.40 18.87
N VAL A 193 -2.40 21.26 17.89
CA VAL A 193 -2.50 20.92 16.48
C VAL A 193 -1.70 19.62 16.25
N ASN A 194 -2.23 18.74 15.42
CA ASN A 194 -1.51 17.54 15.04
C ASN A 194 -0.15 17.92 14.46
N ILE A 195 0.91 17.67 15.21
CA ILE A 195 2.28 17.86 14.73
C ILE A 195 2.65 16.62 13.94
N GLY A 196 1.83 16.24 12.96
CA GLY A 196 1.91 14.98 12.22
C GLY A 196 3.26 14.63 11.64
N ASP A 197 4.24 15.53 11.73
CA ASP A 197 5.53 15.39 11.08
C ASP A 197 6.75 15.66 11.95
N THR A 198 6.59 15.74 13.24
CA THR A 198 7.77 15.75 14.07
C THR A 198 8.39 14.36 14.11
N ALA A 199 9.30 14.21 13.22
CA ALA A 199 10.45 13.35 13.28
C ALA A 199 10.27 11.94 13.86
N LEU A 200 9.88 11.03 13.03
CA LEU A 200 10.62 9.80 12.99
C LEU A 200 12.07 10.16 12.66
N LYS A 201 13.02 9.45 13.28
CA LYS A 201 14.44 9.66 13.00
C LYS A 201 14.67 9.61 11.48
N GLY A 202 14.94 10.78 10.88
CA GLY A 202 15.10 10.94 9.43
C GLY A 202 13.91 11.54 8.65
N TRP A 203 12.77 11.80 9.32
CA TRP A 203 11.64 12.53 8.72
C TRP A 203 11.69 14.00 9.14
N PRO A 204 11.43 14.93 8.23
CA PRO A 204 11.45 16.36 8.57
C PRO A 204 10.30 16.72 9.50
N LEU A 205 10.52 17.75 10.29
CA LEU A 205 9.49 18.36 11.12
C LEU A 205 8.41 18.98 10.23
N TYR A 206 7.15 18.68 10.51
CA TYR A 206 6.03 19.41 9.96
C TYR A 206 6.00 20.81 10.60
N ASP A 207 6.00 21.83 9.77
CA ASP A 207 5.77 23.20 10.19
C ASP A 207 4.28 23.54 10.02
N PRO A 208 3.50 23.58 11.11
CA PRO A 208 2.07 23.91 11.01
C PRO A 208 1.83 25.37 10.61
N GLU A 209 2.86 26.23 10.69
CA GLU A 209 2.83 27.61 10.23
C GLU A 209 3.39 27.76 8.81
N ALA A 210 3.96 26.70 8.24
CA ALA A 210 4.24 26.70 6.81
C ALA A 210 2.93 26.99 6.10
N LYS A 211 2.80 28.21 5.58
CA LYS A 211 1.60 28.65 4.86
C LYS A 211 1.24 27.56 3.89
N PRO A 212 -0.04 27.10 3.90
CA PRO A 212 -0.48 26.15 2.89
C PRO A 212 -0.04 26.73 1.55
N TYR A 213 0.74 25.96 0.83
CA TYR A 213 1.28 26.42 -0.44
C TYR A 213 0.12 26.96 -1.26
N VAL A 214 0.22 28.22 -1.65
CA VAL A 214 -0.83 28.87 -2.41
C VAL A 214 -1.10 28.00 -3.62
N ALA A 215 -2.32 27.47 -3.66
CA ALA A 215 -2.78 26.64 -4.75
C ALA A 215 -2.35 27.29 -6.06
N TRP A 216 -1.77 26.50 -6.92
CA TRP A 216 -1.43 26.88 -8.28
C TRP A 216 -2.57 27.70 -8.87
N SER A 217 -2.34 28.98 -9.02
CA SER A 217 -3.25 29.85 -9.74
C SER A 217 -3.19 29.44 -11.20
N LYS A 218 -4.19 28.69 -11.66
CA LYS A 218 -4.43 28.22 -13.02
C LYS A 218 -3.30 27.37 -13.61
N PRO A 219 -3.60 26.21 -14.20
CA PRO A 219 -2.65 25.59 -15.11
C PRO A 219 -2.26 26.69 -16.11
N GLN A 220 -1.02 27.09 -16.11
CA GLN A 220 -0.53 27.80 -17.27
C GLN A 220 -0.88 26.86 -18.41
N ASN A 221 -1.71 27.33 -19.33
CA ASN A 221 -1.84 26.70 -20.64
C ASN A 221 -0.43 26.81 -21.25
N LEU A 222 0.42 25.87 -20.89
CA LEU A 222 1.57 25.53 -21.65
C LEU A 222 0.99 24.97 -22.96
N GLN A 223 0.64 25.89 -23.85
CA GLN A 223 0.67 25.56 -25.27
C GLN A 223 2.11 25.11 -25.50
N ILE A 224 2.30 23.79 -25.37
CA ILE A 224 3.50 23.13 -25.88
C ILE A 224 3.52 23.61 -27.32
N ALA A 225 4.50 24.42 -27.66
CA ALA A 225 4.72 24.82 -29.05
C ALA A 225 4.78 23.52 -29.82
N LEU A 226 3.76 23.27 -30.65
CA LEU A 226 3.48 22.01 -31.33
C LEU A 226 4.55 21.79 -32.43
N GLY A 227 5.77 21.45 -32.00
CA GLY A 227 6.85 21.09 -32.88
C GLY A 227 7.68 20.02 -32.19
N ASN A 228 7.61 18.78 -32.67
CA ASN A 228 8.44 17.65 -32.25
C ASN A 228 8.40 17.27 -30.78
N PHE A 229 7.21 17.20 -30.19
CA PHE A 229 7.04 16.70 -28.82
C PHE A 229 6.79 15.18 -28.75
N GLN A 230 6.72 14.51 -29.91
CA GLN A 230 6.61 13.05 -30.01
C GLN A 230 7.79 12.51 -30.83
N MET A 231 8.28 11.36 -30.38
CA MET A 231 9.34 10.62 -31.07
C MET A 231 8.98 9.14 -31.08
N THR A 232 9.23 8.48 -32.20
CA THR A 232 9.11 7.02 -32.31
C THR A 232 10.48 6.45 -32.62
N ILE A 233 10.88 5.45 -31.85
CA ILE A 233 12.18 4.76 -31.99
C ILE A 233 11.89 3.28 -32.26
N GLU A 234 12.36 2.74 -33.35
CA GLU A 234 12.33 1.31 -33.61
C GLU A 234 13.42 0.62 -32.79
N ILE A 235 13.02 -0.18 -31.79
CA ILE A 235 13.93 -0.86 -30.85
C ILE A 235 14.21 -2.31 -31.24
N ALA A 236 13.38 -2.89 -32.09
CA ALA A 236 13.59 -4.18 -32.76
C ALA A 236 12.71 -4.20 -34.02
N PRO A 237 12.90 -5.13 -34.97
CA PRO A 237 12.08 -5.19 -36.17
C PRO A 237 10.59 -5.20 -35.88
N GLY A 238 9.89 -4.13 -36.25
CA GLY A 238 8.47 -3.93 -36.01
C GLY A 238 8.08 -3.71 -34.53
N VAL A 239 9.03 -3.37 -33.66
CA VAL A 239 8.78 -3.02 -32.25
C VAL A 239 9.18 -1.57 -32.03
N GLU A 240 8.20 -0.74 -31.80
CA GLU A 240 8.37 0.71 -31.61
C GLU A 240 8.30 1.09 -30.13
N LEU A 241 9.08 2.10 -29.75
CA LEU A 241 8.99 2.83 -28.50
C LEU A 241 8.60 4.28 -28.80
N ARG A 242 7.46 4.70 -28.26
CA ARG A 242 6.97 6.08 -28.42
C ARG A 242 7.31 6.91 -27.20
N MET A 243 7.87 8.07 -27.43
CA MET A 243 8.33 8.99 -26.40
C MET A 243 7.62 10.34 -26.53
N ILE A 244 7.30 10.94 -25.40
CA ILE A 244 6.71 12.28 -25.30
C ILE A 244 7.72 13.21 -24.62
N LYS A 245 7.89 14.41 -25.14
CA LYS A 245 8.71 15.45 -24.53
C LYS A 245 7.93 16.19 -23.47
N VAL A 246 8.33 16.01 -22.22
CA VAL A 246 7.77 16.70 -21.05
C VAL A 246 8.52 18.00 -20.83
N PRO A 247 7.83 19.15 -20.66
CA PRO A 247 8.47 20.45 -20.51
C PRO A 247 9.19 20.58 -19.16
N ALA A 248 10.18 21.47 -19.11
CA ALA A 248 10.71 21.98 -17.86
C ALA A 248 9.64 22.79 -17.13
N GLY A 249 9.74 22.92 -15.81
CA GLY A 249 8.81 23.68 -15.01
C GLY A 249 8.90 23.35 -13.53
N SER A 250 8.01 23.96 -12.73
CA SER A 250 7.99 23.77 -11.29
C SER A 250 6.59 23.32 -10.84
N PHE A 251 6.54 22.50 -9.81
CA PHE A 251 5.30 22.00 -9.23
C PHE A 251 5.45 21.73 -7.74
N ILE A 252 4.32 21.46 -7.10
CA ILE A 252 4.30 21.01 -5.73
C ILE A 252 4.21 19.50 -5.71
N MET A 253 5.27 18.87 -5.26
CA MET A 253 5.40 17.43 -5.11
C MET A 253 4.82 16.98 -3.76
N GLY A 254 4.14 15.86 -3.77
CA GLY A 254 3.51 15.29 -2.59
C GLY A 254 2.08 15.75 -2.37
N SER A 255 1.52 15.38 -1.23
CA SER A 255 0.18 15.77 -0.78
C SER A 255 0.12 15.91 0.74
N THR A 256 -1.04 16.30 1.25
CA THR A 256 -1.32 16.36 2.71
C THR A 256 -2.11 15.15 3.21
N ARG A 257 -2.21 14.07 2.43
CA ARG A 257 -3.11 12.94 2.73
C ARG A 257 -2.44 11.80 3.45
N GLN A 258 -1.23 11.46 3.02
CA GLN A 258 -0.47 10.33 3.61
C GLN A 258 0.80 10.85 4.26
N PRO A 259 1.20 10.27 5.39
CA PRO A 259 2.41 10.71 6.11
C PRO A 259 3.68 10.69 5.27
N ASP A 260 3.79 9.75 4.33
CA ASP A 260 4.98 9.61 3.48
C ASP A 260 4.95 10.46 2.20
N GLU A 261 3.82 11.14 1.96
CA GLU A 261 3.67 12.16 0.91
C GLU A 261 3.93 13.58 1.43
N MET A 262 4.20 13.72 2.72
CA MET A 262 4.40 14.99 3.42
C MET A 262 5.84 15.19 3.89
N PRO A 263 6.25 16.44 4.05
CA PRO A 263 5.58 17.69 3.64
C PRO A 263 5.62 17.87 2.12
N GLN A 264 4.65 18.62 1.60
CA GLN A 264 4.67 19.07 0.22
C GLN A 264 5.90 19.94 -0.03
N THR A 265 6.51 19.81 -1.21
CA THR A 265 7.74 20.53 -1.55
C THR A 265 7.67 21.09 -2.96
N ALA A 266 8.09 22.34 -3.11
CA ALA A 266 8.30 22.91 -4.45
C ALA A 266 9.50 22.23 -5.11
N VAL A 267 9.28 21.66 -6.27
CA VAL A 267 10.31 20.98 -7.07
C VAL A 267 10.36 21.60 -8.46
N THR A 268 11.56 21.82 -8.95
CA THR A 268 11.81 22.32 -10.31
C THR A 268 12.44 21.23 -11.17
N ILE A 269 11.88 21.03 -12.34
CA ILE A 269 12.45 20.25 -13.42
C ILE A 269 13.16 21.23 -14.35
N ASP A 270 14.47 21.33 -14.24
CA ASP A 270 15.25 22.38 -14.88
C ASP A 270 15.32 22.25 -16.41
N LYS A 271 15.28 21.03 -16.92
CA LYS A 271 15.40 20.72 -18.35
C LYS A 271 14.23 19.85 -18.80
N PRO A 272 13.72 20.05 -20.03
CA PRO A 272 12.77 19.12 -20.59
C PRO A 272 13.41 17.74 -20.74
N PHE A 273 12.59 16.70 -20.69
CA PHE A 273 13.03 15.32 -20.85
C PHE A 273 12.00 14.53 -21.68
N TRP A 274 12.44 13.42 -22.23
CA TRP A 274 11.56 12.50 -22.94
C TRP A 274 11.14 11.37 -22.00
N ILE A 275 9.86 10.99 -22.03
CA ILE A 275 9.31 9.88 -21.25
C ILE A 275 8.51 8.96 -22.17
N GLY A 276 8.50 7.66 -21.90
CA GLY A 276 7.67 6.70 -22.60
C GLY A 276 6.19 7.13 -22.56
N GLN A 277 5.55 7.17 -23.74
CA GLN A 277 4.13 7.49 -23.83
C GLN A 277 3.29 6.49 -23.04
N PHE A 278 3.76 5.26 -22.95
CA PHE A 278 3.14 4.12 -22.28
C PHE A 278 4.14 3.46 -21.32
N GLU A 279 3.63 2.58 -20.49
CA GLU A 279 4.48 1.58 -19.81
C GLU A 279 5.17 0.69 -20.85
N ILE A 280 6.30 0.10 -20.51
CA ILE A 280 6.98 -0.88 -21.38
C ILE A 280 6.11 -2.13 -21.46
N THR A 281 5.78 -2.52 -22.71
CA THR A 281 4.94 -3.67 -22.97
C THR A 281 5.72 -4.99 -22.95
N ASN A 282 5.00 -6.10 -22.80
CA ASN A 282 5.57 -7.45 -22.91
C ASN A 282 6.34 -7.65 -24.23
N ARG A 283 5.79 -7.15 -25.35
CA ARG A 283 6.44 -7.22 -26.65
C ARG A 283 7.77 -6.43 -26.68
N GLN A 284 7.76 -5.23 -26.11
CA GLN A 284 8.97 -4.41 -26.03
C GLN A 284 10.02 -5.03 -25.10
N PHE A 285 9.60 -5.56 -23.94
CA PHE A 285 10.53 -6.17 -23.00
C PHE A 285 11.11 -7.49 -23.53
N ARG A 286 10.33 -8.29 -24.26
CA ARG A 286 10.83 -9.50 -24.93
C ARG A 286 11.84 -9.24 -26.04
N ALA A 287 11.91 -8.04 -26.59
CA ALA A 287 12.99 -7.67 -27.50
C ALA A 287 14.37 -7.63 -26.79
N PHE A 288 14.36 -7.43 -25.48
CA PHE A 288 15.54 -7.48 -24.60
C PHE A 288 15.71 -8.88 -23.98
N ASP A 289 14.67 -9.39 -23.31
CA ASP A 289 14.65 -10.72 -22.69
C ASP A 289 13.58 -11.59 -23.33
N PRO A 290 13.90 -12.39 -24.34
CA PRO A 290 12.93 -13.24 -25.04
C PRO A 290 12.26 -14.30 -24.16
N LYS A 291 12.79 -14.57 -22.96
CA LYS A 291 12.25 -15.54 -22.01
C LYS A 291 11.31 -14.90 -20.98
N HIS A 292 11.14 -13.60 -21.05
CA HIS A 292 10.27 -12.91 -20.11
C HIS A 292 8.82 -13.40 -20.18
N ASP A 293 8.26 -13.66 -19.03
CA ASP A 293 6.88 -14.14 -18.83
C ASP A 293 6.24 -13.40 -17.66
N SER A 294 5.30 -12.51 -17.97
CA SER A 294 4.48 -11.79 -16.98
C SER A 294 3.43 -12.68 -16.31
N ARG A 295 3.24 -13.91 -16.79
CA ARG A 295 2.32 -14.94 -16.28
C ARG A 295 0.85 -14.57 -16.37
N ASP A 296 0.05 -15.31 -15.65
CA ASP A 296 -1.38 -15.13 -15.51
C ASP A 296 -1.74 -14.81 -14.06
N GLU A 297 -2.87 -14.13 -13.85
CA GLU A 297 -3.50 -14.05 -12.55
C GLU A 297 -4.58 -15.12 -12.39
N HIS A 298 -4.68 -15.68 -11.19
CA HIS A 298 -5.55 -16.81 -10.94
C HIS A 298 -7.03 -16.41 -10.95
N ARG A 299 -7.84 -17.19 -11.66
CA ARG A 299 -9.28 -16.91 -11.85
C ARG A 299 -10.09 -16.87 -10.53
N HIS A 300 -9.66 -17.57 -9.49
CA HIS A 300 -10.44 -17.82 -8.28
C HIS A 300 -9.71 -17.49 -6.98
N GLY A 301 -8.68 -16.70 -7.03
CA GLY A 301 -7.92 -16.33 -5.84
C GLY A 301 -6.54 -15.86 -6.22
N TYR A 302 -5.90 -15.26 -5.30
CA TYR A 302 -4.69 -14.54 -5.45
C TYR A 302 -3.53 -15.29 -6.07
N GLN A 303 -2.84 -14.67 -7.04
CA GLN A 303 -1.39 -14.59 -7.14
C GLN A 303 -0.62 -15.91 -7.33
N PHE A 304 -1.27 -17.02 -7.57
CA PHE A 304 -0.58 -18.31 -7.53
C PHE A 304 -0.14 -18.84 -8.90
N GLY A 305 -0.15 -17.98 -9.94
CA GLY A 305 0.39 -18.36 -11.25
C GLY A 305 -0.33 -19.55 -11.90
N ARG A 306 -1.58 -19.80 -11.52
CA ARG A 306 -2.42 -20.79 -12.21
C ARG A 306 -3.15 -20.10 -13.35
N ARG A 307 -3.47 -20.86 -14.39
CA ARG A 307 -4.18 -20.36 -15.57
C ARG A 307 -5.42 -19.58 -15.17
N GLY A 308 -5.50 -18.33 -15.59
CA GLY A 308 -6.55 -17.41 -15.27
C GLY A 308 -6.60 -16.26 -16.28
N TYR A 309 -6.36 -15.09 -15.81
CA TYR A 309 -6.35 -13.87 -16.63
C TYR A 309 -4.92 -13.57 -17.04
N SER A 310 -4.66 -13.51 -18.34
CA SER A 310 -3.33 -13.25 -18.87
C SER A 310 -2.84 -11.85 -18.49
N LEU A 311 -1.59 -11.77 -18.03
CA LEU A 311 -0.82 -10.53 -17.93
C LEU A 311 0.26 -10.47 -19.01
N ASN A 312 0.23 -11.40 -19.95
CA ASN A 312 1.35 -11.72 -20.82
C ASN A 312 1.10 -11.43 -22.29
N ASP A 313 0.00 -10.75 -22.61
CA ASP A 313 -0.32 -10.35 -23.98
C ASP A 313 0.67 -9.26 -24.44
N ASP A 314 1.00 -9.26 -25.72
CA ASP A 314 2.05 -8.41 -26.31
C ASP A 314 1.94 -6.92 -25.95
N ASN A 315 0.72 -6.40 -25.91
CA ASN A 315 0.43 -4.98 -25.66
C ASN A 315 0.10 -4.67 -24.18
N GLN A 316 0.03 -5.68 -23.31
CA GLN A 316 -0.05 -5.42 -21.87
C GLN A 316 1.29 -4.98 -21.32
N PRO A 317 1.32 -4.17 -20.22
CA PRO A 317 2.56 -3.81 -19.54
C PRO A 317 3.33 -5.05 -19.10
N ALA A 318 4.63 -5.03 -19.27
CA ALA A 318 5.51 -6.06 -18.72
C ALA A 318 5.62 -5.88 -17.21
N VAL A 319 5.27 -6.93 -16.46
CA VAL A 319 5.29 -6.96 -15.00
C VAL A 319 6.18 -8.10 -14.48
N ARG A 320 6.30 -8.25 -13.16
CA ARG A 320 7.22 -9.22 -12.54
C ARG A 320 8.68 -8.98 -12.94
N ILE A 321 9.03 -7.72 -13.09
CA ILE A 321 10.35 -7.23 -13.43
C ILE A 321 10.94 -6.57 -12.18
N SER A 322 12.15 -6.99 -11.78
CA SER A 322 12.88 -6.30 -10.71
C SER A 322 13.38 -4.93 -11.18
N TRP A 323 13.65 -4.03 -10.24
CA TRP A 323 14.24 -2.73 -10.56
C TRP A 323 15.55 -2.88 -11.36
N GLN A 324 16.40 -3.86 -11.00
CA GLN A 324 17.63 -4.11 -11.73
C GLN A 324 17.36 -4.52 -13.18
N GLN A 325 16.37 -5.41 -13.42
CA GLN A 325 16.02 -5.79 -14.79
C GLN A 325 15.46 -4.61 -15.62
N ALA A 326 14.72 -3.70 -14.97
CA ALA A 326 14.26 -2.48 -15.63
C ALA A 326 15.42 -1.55 -15.98
N MET A 327 16.42 -1.42 -15.12
CA MET A 327 17.66 -0.67 -15.42
C MET A 327 18.50 -1.34 -16.49
N ASP A 328 18.60 -2.67 -16.50
CA ASP A 328 19.31 -3.42 -17.54
C ASP A 328 18.64 -3.22 -18.90
N TYR A 329 17.31 -3.19 -18.94
CA TYR A 329 16.56 -2.81 -20.14
C TYR A 329 16.89 -1.38 -20.61
N CYS A 330 16.97 -0.42 -19.71
CA CYS A 330 17.38 0.96 -20.04
C CYS A 330 18.80 1.02 -20.61
N ASN A 331 19.72 0.25 -20.04
CA ASN A 331 21.10 0.16 -20.53
C ASN A 331 21.14 -0.47 -21.93
N TRP A 332 20.42 -1.56 -22.14
CA TRP A 332 20.29 -2.20 -23.45
C TRP A 332 19.72 -1.24 -24.50
N LEU A 333 18.66 -0.46 -24.15
CA LEU A 333 18.12 0.57 -25.03
C LEU A 333 19.19 1.62 -25.38
N SER A 334 19.96 2.03 -24.39
CA SER A 334 21.00 3.06 -24.57
C SER A 334 22.09 2.58 -25.50
N GLU A 335 22.55 1.37 -25.33
CA GLU A 335 23.56 0.75 -26.22
C GLU A 335 23.03 0.60 -27.64
N LYS A 336 21.81 0.16 -27.79
CA LYS A 336 21.19 -0.10 -29.10
C LYS A 336 20.90 1.16 -29.90
N THR A 337 20.49 2.22 -29.22
CA THR A 337 20.06 3.46 -29.90
C THR A 337 21.11 4.56 -29.92
N GLY A 338 22.14 4.45 -29.08
CA GLY A 338 23.12 5.53 -28.86
C GLY A 338 22.53 6.73 -28.10
N LEU A 339 21.32 6.62 -27.56
CA LEU A 339 20.65 7.61 -26.72
C LEU A 339 20.80 7.22 -25.26
N ARG A 340 20.55 8.15 -24.33
CA ARG A 340 20.68 7.89 -22.88
C ARG A 340 19.33 7.59 -22.25
N PHE A 341 19.03 6.32 -22.00
CA PHE A 341 17.82 5.88 -21.32
C PHE A 341 18.08 5.53 -19.85
N THR A 342 17.09 5.79 -19.01
CA THR A 342 17.05 5.39 -17.60
C THR A 342 15.59 5.31 -17.13
N LEU A 343 15.36 4.88 -15.89
CA LEU A 343 14.06 5.06 -15.23
C LEU A 343 13.87 6.55 -14.86
N PRO A 344 12.63 7.06 -14.82
CA PRO A 344 12.37 8.40 -14.28
C PRO A 344 12.82 8.45 -12.81
N ASP A 345 13.27 9.60 -12.34
CA ASP A 345 13.27 9.83 -10.91
C ASP A 345 11.84 10.12 -10.44
N GLU A 346 11.66 10.08 -9.14
CA GLU A 346 10.34 10.23 -8.53
C GLU A 346 9.69 11.58 -8.86
N ALA A 347 10.48 12.65 -8.96
CA ALA A 347 9.98 13.98 -9.30
C ALA A 347 9.61 14.09 -10.79
N GLN A 348 10.43 13.54 -11.67
CA GLN A 348 10.12 13.47 -13.10
C GLN A 348 8.82 12.71 -13.34
N TRP A 349 8.65 11.59 -12.64
CA TRP A 349 7.44 10.77 -12.75
C TRP A 349 6.20 11.54 -12.29
N GLU A 350 6.24 12.16 -11.08
CA GLU A 350 5.08 12.90 -10.55
C GLU A 350 4.76 14.13 -11.39
N TRP A 351 5.75 14.85 -11.88
CA TRP A 351 5.58 15.98 -12.80
C TRP A 351 4.85 15.56 -14.08
N ALA A 352 5.30 14.48 -14.70
CA ALA A 352 4.68 13.92 -15.91
C ALA A 352 3.24 13.45 -15.65
N CYS A 353 3.01 12.77 -14.51
CA CYS A 353 1.70 12.29 -14.09
C CYS A 353 0.70 13.42 -13.89
N ARG A 354 1.11 14.49 -13.23
CA ARG A 354 0.26 15.65 -12.99
C ARG A 354 -0.14 16.39 -14.26
N ALA A 355 0.68 16.37 -15.28
CA ALA A 355 0.43 17.07 -16.55
C ALA A 355 -0.07 18.51 -16.35
N GLY A 356 0.50 19.24 -15.39
CA GLY A 356 0.12 20.60 -15.01
C GLY A 356 -1.04 20.71 -14.01
N SER A 357 -1.63 19.61 -13.55
CA SER A 357 -2.68 19.65 -12.52
C SER A 357 -2.10 19.69 -11.10
N SER A 358 -2.87 20.24 -10.16
CA SER A 358 -2.60 20.20 -8.72
C SER A 358 -3.53 19.22 -7.97
N THR A 359 -4.46 18.60 -8.69
CA THR A 359 -5.43 17.65 -8.17
C THR A 359 -4.82 16.28 -7.92
N PRO A 360 -5.49 15.39 -7.16
CA PRO A 360 -5.05 14.01 -6.96
C PRO A 360 -4.77 13.24 -8.24
N PHE A 361 -5.66 13.39 -9.21
CA PHE A 361 -5.52 12.87 -10.57
C PHE A 361 -5.41 14.03 -11.55
N TRP A 362 -4.74 13.83 -12.68
CA TRP A 362 -4.71 14.88 -13.70
C TRP A 362 -6.11 15.23 -14.23
N PHE A 363 -7.06 14.31 -14.12
CA PHE A 363 -8.46 14.48 -14.54
C PHE A 363 -9.41 14.94 -13.43
N GLY A 364 -8.96 15.08 -12.17
CA GLY A 364 -9.81 15.61 -11.11
C GLY A 364 -9.47 15.24 -9.67
N GLY A 365 -10.46 15.41 -8.80
CA GLY A 365 -10.42 15.06 -7.38
C GLY A 365 -10.50 13.54 -7.16
N GLN A 366 -10.46 13.15 -5.89
CA GLN A 366 -10.51 11.72 -5.52
C GLN A 366 -11.87 11.08 -5.81
N GLU A 367 -12.92 11.89 -5.88
CA GLU A 367 -14.29 11.47 -6.21
C GLU A 367 -14.58 11.49 -7.72
N ALA A 368 -13.59 11.84 -8.55
CA ALA A 368 -13.78 11.88 -9.98
C ALA A 368 -14.09 10.49 -10.54
N ASP A 369 -14.97 10.41 -11.49
CA ASP A 369 -15.16 9.19 -12.29
C ASP A 369 -13.87 8.89 -13.04
N PHE A 370 -13.18 7.85 -12.62
CA PHE A 370 -11.91 7.44 -13.23
C PHE A 370 -12.10 6.50 -14.42
N SER A 371 -13.29 5.94 -14.58
CA SER A 371 -13.53 4.85 -15.53
C SER A 371 -13.15 5.13 -16.98
N PRO A 372 -13.22 6.38 -17.50
CA PRO A 372 -12.70 6.67 -18.82
C PRO A 372 -11.18 6.86 -18.89
N TYR A 373 -10.52 7.06 -17.76
CA TYR A 373 -9.15 7.60 -17.68
C TYR A 373 -8.11 6.59 -17.19
N ALA A 374 -8.54 5.56 -16.45
CA ALA A 374 -7.60 4.70 -15.76
C ALA A 374 -8.20 3.33 -15.42
N ASN A 375 -7.34 2.31 -15.41
CA ASN A 375 -7.65 0.96 -14.95
C ASN A 375 -7.28 0.83 -13.47
N MET A 376 -8.28 0.82 -12.59
CA MET A 376 -8.11 0.79 -11.13
C MET A 376 -8.97 -0.31 -10.51
N GLY A 377 -8.75 -0.55 -9.21
CA GLY A 377 -9.57 -1.45 -8.43
C GLY A 377 -11.03 -0.98 -8.35
N ASP A 378 -11.87 -1.50 -9.21
CA ASP A 378 -13.27 -1.13 -9.40
C ASP A 378 -14.26 -2.25 -9.02
N ILE A 379 -15.51 -2.10 -9.39
CA ILE A 379 -16.56 -3.06 -9.09
C ILE A 379 -16.30 -4.45 -9.72
N LYS A 380 -15.54 -4.56 -10.79
CA LYS A 380 -15.20 -5.83 -11.43
C LYS A 380 -14.30 -6.71 -10.58
N LEU A 381 -13.50 -6.16 -9.68
CA LEU A 381 -12.71 -6.96 -8.75
C LEU A 381 -13.56 -7.84 -7.84
N LYS A 382 -14.88 -7.60 -7.74
CA LYS A 382 -15.80 -8.56 -7.15
C LYS A 382 -15.68 -9.96 -7.77
N GLU A 383 -15.54 -10.01 -9.08
CA GLU A 383 -15.47 -11.27 -9.82
C GLU A 383 -14.20 -12.04 -9.46
N PHE A 384 -13.11 -11.31 -9.26
CA PHE A 384 -11.80 -11.88 -8.93
C PHE A 384 -11.72 -12.43 -7.50
N ALA A 385 -12.29 -11.72 -6.55
CA ALA A 385 -12.13 -12.03 -5.13
C ALA A 385 -13.28 -12.86 -4.53
N ALA A 386 -14.31 -13.13 -5.28
CA ALA A 386 -15.53 -13.77 -4.78
C ALA A 386 -15.49 -15.32 -4.84
N CYS A 387 -14.33 -15.94 -4.75
CA CYS A 387 -14.23 -17.38 -4.75
C CYS A 387 -14.56 -17.99 -3.39
N THR A 388 -15.51 -18.91 -3.36
CA THR A 388 -15.74 -19.77 -2.22
C THR A 388 -14.84 -21.00 -2.28
N ALA A 389 -14.02 -21.17 -1.26
CA ALA A 389 -13.04 -22.25 -1.18
C ALA A 389 -13.62 -23.68 -1.12
N TYR A 390 -14.95 -23.84 -1.05
CA TYR A 390 -15.57 -25.14 -0.76
C TYR A 390 -16.36 -25.80 -1.89
N LYS A 391 -16.66 -25.07 -2.95
CA LYS A 391 -17.19 -25.68 -4.17
C LYS A 391 -16.31 -25.23 -5.32
N PHE A 392 -15.28 -25.97 -5.50
CA PHE A 392 -14.40 -25.84 -6.61
C PHE A 392 -15.22 -25.68 -7.89
N TYR A 393 -15.09 -24.52 -8.53
CA TYR A 393 -15.15 -24.38 -9.97
C TYR A 393 -16.41 -23.84 -10.66
N GLU A 394 -17.55 -23.64 -10.03
CA GLU A 394 -18.74 -23.33 -10.84
C GLU A 394 -19.52 -22.05 -10.51
N SER A 395 -19.23 -21.36 -9.43
CA SER A 395 -19.88 -20.07 -9.19
C SER A 395 -19.01 -19.12 -8.38
N VAL A 396 -18.69 -18.01 -8.99
CA VAL A 396 -18.19 -16.82 -8.29
C VAL A 396 -19.33 -16.32 -7.41
N ARG A 397 -19.18 -16.39 -6.10
CA ARG A 397 -20.15 -15.84 -5.18
C ARG A 397 -19.81 -14.37 -4.95
N ILE A 398 -20.59 -13.50 -5.57
CA ILE A 398 -20.50 -12.07 -5.33
C ILE A 398 -20.98 -11.80 -3.91
N ILE A 399 -20.11 -11.21 -3.09
CA ILE A 399 -20.51 -10.69 -1.79
C ILE A 399 -21.25 -9.38 -2.05
N GLU A 400 -22.56 -9.44 -1.95
CA GLU A 400 -23.39 -8.24 -2.05
C GLU A 400 -23.24 -7.40 -0.77
N ASN A 401 -23.01 -6.12 -0.97
CA ASN A 401 -23.01 -5.11 0.08
C ASN A 401 -22.08 -5.41 1.25
N PRO A 402 -20.79 -5.43 1.06
CA PRO A 402 -19.88 -5.39 2.16
C PRO A 402 -20.16 -4.15 3.01
N ASN A 403 -20.12 -4.29 4.30
CA ASN A 403 -20.14 -3.12 5.16
C ASN A 403 -18.83 -2.32 5.01
N LYS A 404 -18.73 -1.15 5.64
CA LYS A 404 -17.52 -0.31 5.53
C LYS A 404 -16.20 -0.97 5.98
N TYR A 405 -16.26 -2.11 6.64
CA TYR A 405 -15.11 -2.89 7.10
C TYR A 405 -14.79 -4.06 6.17
N ASP A 406 -15.63 -4.29 5.18
CA ASP A 406 -15.49 -5.36 4.20
C ASP A 406 -14.60 -4.89 3.04
N ASP A 407 -13.42 -4.41 3.37
CA ASP A 407 -12.44 -3.87 2.43
C ASP A 407 -11.32 -4.86 2.10
N TRP A 408 -11.58 -6.14 2.31
CA TRP A 408 -10.69 -7.21 1.89
C TRP A 408 -10.57 -7.36 0.36
N ILE A 409 -11.52 -6.79 -0.37
CA ILE A 409 -11.41 -6.59 -1.82
C ILE A 409 -11.10 -5.12 -2.07
N PRO A 410 -9.92 -4.79 -2.57
CA PRO A 410 -9.53 -3.40 -2.81
C PRO A 410 -10.23 -2.86 -4.06
N ARG A 411 -11.41 -2.30 -3.90
CA ARG A 411 -12.20 -1.78 -5.02
C ARG A 411 -12.95 -0.50 -4.70
N ASP A 412 -13.16 0.31 -5.69
CA ASP A 412 -14.25 1.26 -5.73
C ASP A 412 -15.53 0.54 -6.13
N THR A 413 -16.65 0.84 -5.47
CA THR A 413 -17.93 0.19 -5.74
C THR A 413 -18.85 1.05 -6.62
N THR A 414 -18.39 2.23 -7.01
CA THR A 414 -19.19 3.21 -7.76
C THR A 414 -18.97 3.10 -9.25
N TYR A 415 -17.73 2.88 -9.66
CA TYR A 415 -17.33 2.94 -11.06
C TYR A 415 -16.94 1.57 -11.61
N ASN A 416 -16.94 1.48 -12.95
CA ASN A 416 -16.51 0.31 -13.72
C ASN A 416 -15.74 0.78 -14.94
N ASP A 417 -14.42 0.65 -14.91
CA ASP A 417 -13.55 1.04 -16.02
C ASP A 417 -13.52 0.01 -17.17
N GLY A 418 -14.16 -1.12 -16.95
CA GLY A 418 -14.24 -2.20 -17.94
C GLY A 418 -12.99 -3.07 -18.02
N GLY A 419 -11.92 -2.74 -17.29
CA GLY A 419 -10.73 -3.57 -17.08
C GLY A 419 -10.95 -4.62 -16.01
N PHE A 420 -10.02 -5.57 -15.91
CA PHE A 420 -10.11 -6.60 -14.87
C PHE A 420 -8.74 -6.96 -14.27
N VAL A 421 -7.74 -7.08 -15.10
CA VAL A 421 -6.31 -7.14 -14.79
C VAL A 421 -5.62 -6.02 -15.56
N SER A 422 -4.30 -6.03 -15.68
CA SER A 422 -3.66 -5.04 -16.55
C SER A 422 -4.19 -5.12 -17.97
N GLU A 423 -4.55 -3.98 -18.51
CA GLU A 423 -5.09 -3.83 -19.86
C GLU A 423 -4.00 -3.46 -20.86
N PRO A 424 -4.23 -3.66 -22.16
CA PRO A 424 -3.32 -3.14 -23.18
C PRO A 424 -3.08 -1.65 -23.00
N VAL A 425 -1.83 -1.23 -23.06
CA VAL A 425 -1.44 0.17 -22.89
C VAL A 425 -2.17 1.09 -23.86
N GLY A 426 -2.56 2.27 -23.38
CA GLY A 426 -3.24 3.27 -24.23
C GLY A 426 -4.72 3.00 -24.45
N ARG A 427 -5.34 2.14 -23.68
CA ARG A 427 -6.78 1.87 -23.75
C ARG A 427 -7.62 3.06 -23.27
N TYR A 428 -7.15 3.78 -22.27
CA TYR A 428 -7.86 4.87 -21.61
C TYR A 428 -7.52 6.24 -22.20
N ILE A 429 -8.19 7.27 -21.75
CA ILE A 429 -7.96 8.64 -22.22
C ILE A 429 -6.61 9.15 -21.73
N ARG A 430 -5.82 9.68 -22.65
CA ARG A 430 -4.51 10.26 -22.35
C ARG A 430 -4.59 11.57 -21.57
N SER A 431 -3.54 11.86 -20.83
CA SER A 431 -3.37 13.13 -20.14
C SER A 431 -3.22 14.32 -21.13
N PRO A 432 -3.36 15.57 -20.67
CA PRO A 432 -3.06 16.76 -21.50
C PRO A 432 -1.67 16.79 -22.11
N TRP A 433 -0.72 16.01 -21.55
CA TRP A 433 0.63 15.87 -22.10
C TRP A 433 0.81 14.60 -22.93
N GLU A 434 -0.28 14.05 -23.44
CA GLU A 434 -0.28 12.88 -24.33
C GLU A 434 0.26 11.58 -23.71
N LEU A 435 0.32 11.50 -22.38
CA LEU A 435 0.72 10.30 -21.64
C LEU A 435 -0.49 9.46 -21.28
N PHE A 436 -0.36 8.15 -21.37
CA PHE A 436 -1.38 7.16 -21.02
C PHE A 436 -0.99 6.44 -19.74
N ASP A 437 -2.02 5.95 -19.06
CA ASP A 437 -1.89 4.99 -17.96
C ASP A 437 -0.99 5.48 -16.80
N MET A 438 -0.91 6.82 -16.61
CA MET A 438 -0.17 7.41 -15.49
C MET A 438 -0.85 7.18 -14.14
N HIS A 439 -2.10 6.77 -14.15
CA HIS A 439 -2.89 6.36 -12.99
C HIS A 439 -3.43 4.96 -13.27
N GLY A 440 -3.20 4.01 -12.37
CA GLY A 440 -3.69 2.65 -12.53
C GLY A 440 -2.86 1.80 -13.49
N ASN A 441 -3.47 0.80 -14.05
CA ASN A 441 -2.91 -0.25 -14.88
C ASN A 441 -1.80 -1.03 -14.16
N VAL A 442 -0.56 -0.55 -14.12
CA VAL A 442 0.51 -1.14 -13.30
C VAL A 442 1.32 -0.08 -12.57
N TRP A 443 1.82 -0.39 -11.37
CA TRP A 443 2.85 0.40 -10.69
C TRP A 443 4.09 0.51 -11.54
N GLU A 444 4.78 1.63 -11.44
CA GLU A 444 5.95 1.90 -12.23
C GLU A 444 7.19 2.15 -11.38
N TRP A 445 8.25 1.39 -11.64
CA TRP A 445 9.55 1.64 -11.03
C TRP A 445 10.07 3.04 -11.36
N THR A 446 10.55 3.72 -10.33
CA THR A 446 11.42 4.90 -10.48
C THR A 446 12.85 4.55 -10.11
N ARG A 447 13.82 5.37 -10.53
CA ARG A 447 15.21 5.19 -10.09
C ARG A 447 15.45 5.61 -8.65
N SER A 448 14.52 6.36 -8.03
CA SER A 448 14.69 6.95 -6.71
C SER A 448 14.62 5.92 -5.59
N ALA A 449 15.56 5.99 -4.66
CA ALA A 449 15.46 5.30 -3.39
C ALA A 449 14.31 5.88 -2.57
N TYR A 450 13.59 5.00 -1.85
CA TYR A 450 12.52 5.43 -0.96
C TYR A 450 13.10 6.11 0.28
N LYS A 451 13.03 7.44 0.28
CA LYS A 451 13.45 8.30 1.39
C LYS A 451 12.29 9.18 1.85
N PRO A 452 12.30 9.64 3.11
CA PRO A 452 11.30 10.58 3.61
C PRO A 452 11.25 11.87 2.80
N TYR A 453 10.09 12.51 2.82
CA TYR A 453 9.94 13.89 2.34
C TYR A 453 10.39 14.90 3.43
N PRO A 454 10.72 16.16 3.11
CA PRO A 454 10.58 16.79 1.80
C PRO A 454 11.45 16.13 0.73
N TYR A 455 10.95 16.11 -0.51
CA TYR A 455 11.76 15.64 -1.62
C TYR A 455 13.00 16.53 -1.79
N ARG A 456 14.15 15.89 -1.94
CA ARG A 456 15.42 16.57 -2.20
C ARG A 456 16.19 15.80 -3.26
N ALA A 457 16.43 16.44 -4.40
CA ALA A 457 17.17 15.81 -5.50
C ALA A 457 18.65 15.52 -5.15
N ASP A 458 19.19 16.27 -4.20
CA ASP A 458 20.61 16.27 -3.77
C ASP A 458 20.92 15.36 -2.57
N ASP A 459 19.97 14.59 -2.06
CA ASP A 459 20.16 13.74 -0.88
C ASP A 459 20.62 12.30 -1.22
N GLY A 460 21.00 12.06 -2.46
CA GLY A 460 21.43 10.75 -2.96
C GLY A 460 20.28 9.77 -3.25
N ARG A 461 18.99 10.20 -3.17
CA ARG A 461 17.85 9.31 -3.48
C ARG A 461 17.87 8.84 -4.94
N ASN A 462 18.42 9.66 -5.84
CA ASN A 462 18.50 9.37 -7.28
C ASN A 462 19.83 8.71 -7.68
N ASP A 463 20.66 8.35 -6.71
CA ASP A 463 21.93 7.70 -6.97
C ASP A 463 21.72 6.22 -7.38
N LEU A 464 22.30 5.85 -8.51
CA LEU A 464 22.23 4.50 -9.06
C LEU A 464 23.22 3.54 -8.40
N ALA A 465 24.27 4.07 -7.77
CA ALA A 465 25.30 3.28 -7.09
C ALA A 465 24.92 2.82 -5.68
N ALA A 466 23.65 2.92 -5.29
CA ALA A 466 23.19 2.48 -3.99
C ALA A 466 23.43 0.98 -3.77
N ALA A 467 23.68 0.60 -2.52
CA ALA A 467 23.89 -0.80 -2.15
C ALA A 467 22.71 -1.70 -2.55
N PRO A 468 22.96 -2.98 -2.89
CA PRO A 468 21.90 -3.93 -3.20
C PRO A 468 20.85 -4.04 -2.06
N GLY A 469 19.58 -4.24 -2.42
CA GLY A 469 18.49 -4.40 -1.46
C GLY A 469 17.86 -3.08 -1.00
N VAL A 470 18.22 -1.97 -1.61
CA VAL A 470 17.60 -0.67 -1.34
C VAL A 470 16.14 -0.69 -1.75
N LYS A 471 15.28 -0.11 -0.92
CA LYS A 471 13.88 0.13 -1.30
C LYS A 471 13.84 1.26 -2.33
N ARG A 472 13.25 0.97 -3.47
CA ARG A 472 13.00 1.92 -4.57
C ARG A 472 11.53 2.31 -4.59
N VAL A 473 11.26 3.52 -5.05
CA VAL A 473 9.89 4.03 -5.15
C VAL A 473 9.22 3.47 -6.39
N VAL A 474 7.97 2.99 -6.23
CA VAL A 474 7.04 2.77 -7.33
C VAL A 474 5.88 3.75 -7.23
N ARG A 475 5.32 4.12 -8.38
CA ARG A 475 4.32 5.17 -8.54
C ARG A 475 3.18 4.70 -9.44
N GLY A 476 2.04 5.40 -9.43
CA GLY A 476 0.93 5.24 -10.37
C GLY A 476 -0.24 4.43 -9.86
N GLY A 477 -0.02 3.48 -8.98
CA GLY A 477 -1.05 2.50 -8.63
C GLY A 477 -1.22 1.42 -9.70
N SER A 478 -2.22 0.59 -9.56
CA SER A 478 -2.48 -0.49 -10.51
C SER A 478 -3.97 -0.83 -10.62
N TRP A 479 -4.29 -1.71 -11.56
CA TRP A 479 -5.61 -2.31 -11.74
C TRP A 479 -6.18 -2.94 -10.45
N TYR A 480 -5.31 -3.27 -9.51
CA TYR A 480 -5.67 -3.93 -8.25
C TYR A 480 -5.84 -2.96 -7.07
N ASP A 481 -5.53 -1.69 -7.26
CA ASP A 481 -5.50 -0.69 -6.21
C ASP A 481 -6.71 0.23 -6.26
N ARG A 482 -7.26 0.56 -5.10
CA ARG A 482 -8.33 1.56 -4.96
C ARG A 482 -7.86 2.94 -5.42
N PRO A 483 -8.77 3.82 -5.86
CA PRO A 483 -8.43 5.15 -6.41
C PRO A 483 -7.46 5.95 -5.54
N PHE A 484 -7.58 5.90 -4.22
CA PHE A 484 -6.70 6.68 -3.34
C PHE A 484 -5.20 6.30 -3.45
N ARG A 485 -4.91 5.06 -3.87
CA ARG A 485 -3.53 4.57 -4.08
C ARG A 485 -2.99 4.88 -5.49
N ASN A 486 -3.86 5.29 -6.37
CA ASN A 486 -3.53 5.61 -7.75
C ASN A 486 -3.31 7.12 -7.99
N THR A 487 -3.26 7.92 -6.94
CA THR A 487 -3.07 9.37 -7.05
C THR A 487 -1.65 9.75 -7.47
N SER A 488 -1.50 10.93 -8.07
CA SER A 488 -0.19 11.43 -8.53
C SER A 488 0.89 11.44 -7.46
N SER A 489 0.51 11.63 -6.20
CA SER A 489 1.44 11.74 -5.06
C SER A 489 1.66 10.42 -4.31
N PHE A 490 0.80 9.41 -4.50
CA PHE A 490 0.93 8.17 -3.76
C PHE A 490 2.21 7.42 -4.14
N ARG A 491 2.85 6.81 -3.16
CA ARG A 491 4.15 6.16 -3.31
C ARG A 491 4.23 4.87 -2.50
N LEU A 492 4.86 3.86 -3.07
CA LEU A 492 5.15 2.61 -2.36
C LEU A 492 6.62 2.25 -2.46
N PRO A 493 7.19 1.60 -1.44
CA PRO A 493 8.53 1.06 -1.49
C PRO A 493 8.53 -0.42 -1.84
N TYR A 494 9.35 -0.82 -2.80
CA TYR A 494 9.74 -2.21 -2.99
C TYR A 494 11.27 -2.33 -3.02
N ARG A 495 11.80 -3.47 -2.59
CA ARG A 495 13.23 -3.72 -2.73
C ARG A 495 13.59 -3.96 -4.20
N ASP A 496 14.77 -3.54 -4.57
CA ASP A 496 15.25 -3.54 -5.96
C ASP A 496 15.25 -4.92 -6.65
N TYR A 497 15.26 -6.01 -5.87
CA TYR A 497 15.19 -7.39 -6.39
C TYR A 497 13.78 -7.96 -6.51
N GLN A 498 12.77 -7.29 -5.97
CA GLN A 498 11.40 -7.80 -5.95
C GLN A 498 10.77 -7.78 -7.35
N LYS A 499 10.05 -8.86 -7.69
CA LYS A 499 9.34 -9.04 -8.96
C LYS A 499 7.85 -9.14 -8.69
N VAL A 500 7.18 -8.02 -8.68
CA VAL A 500 5.79 -7.91 -8.25
C VAL A 500 4.84 -8.04 -9.43
N TYR A 501 3.71 -8.73 -9.23
CA TYR A 501 2.75 -9.09 -10.28
C TYR A 501 2.06 -7.91 -10.98
N ASN A 502 2.02 -6.76 -10.34
CA ASN A 502 1.41 -5.54 -10.83
C ASN A 502 2.39 -4.37 -10.90
N VAL A 503 3.69 -4.64 -10.96
CA VAL A 503 4.74 -3.63 -11.09
C VAL A 503 5.50 -3.82 -12.38
N GLY A 504 5.42 -2.80 -13.22
CA GLY A 504 6.16 -2.62 -14.46
C GLY A 504 7.00 -1.35 -14.39
N PHE A 505 7.20 -0.69 -15.51
CA PHE A 505 7.99 0.55 -15.58
C PHE A 505 7.78 1.28 -16.92
N ARG A 506 8.11 2.56 -16.94
CA ARG A 506 8.37 3.33 -18.18
C ARG A 506 9.77 3.92 -18.15
N VAL A 507 10.26 4.30 -19.31
CA VAL A 507 11.63 4.83 -19.46
C VAL A 507 11.62 6.32 -19.68
N VAL A 508 12.71 6.99 -19.28
CA VAL A 508 13.01 8.37 -19.68
C VAL A 508 14.29 8.40 -20.49
N MET A 509 14.37 9.39 -21.37
CA MET A 509 15.55 9.69 -22.14
C MET A 509 15.94 11.15 -21.91
N MET A 510 17.20 11.36 -21.60
CA MET A 510 17.77 12.69 -21.42
C MET A 510 18.30 13.20 -22.75
N GLU A 511 18.04 14.46 -23.07
CA GLU A 511 18.67 15.09 -24.25
C GLU A 511 20.21 15.10 -24.09
N LYS A 512 20.91 14.87 -25.19
CA LYS A 512 22.37 15.04 -25.19
C LYS A 512 22.67 16.50 -24.88
N GLU A 513 23.59 16.73 -23.98
CA GLU A 513 24.17 18.06 -23.73
C GLU A 513 24.88 18.58 -24.95
#